data_3649e2dc24467e305673a34c87fb7a97
#
_entry.id   3649e2dc24467e305673a34c87fb7a97
#
_cell.length_a   1.000
_cell.length_b   1.000
_cell.length_c   1.000
_cell.angle_alpha   90.00
_cell.angle_beta   90.00
_cell.angle_gamma   90.00
#
_symmetry.space_group_name_H-M   'P 1'
#
loop_
_entity.id
_entity.type
_entity.pdbx_description
1 polymer ?
#
loop_
_entity_poly.entity_id
_entity_poly.type
_entity_poly.pdbx_seq_one_letter_code
_entity_poly.pdbx_strand_id
1 'polypeptide(L)'
;SVLKSKIDSDIKNPLGKKIFQVISCYTAPFLVINDICAENPLEAETLFENSQTVEQKLLQVYSRRHHDCKEKIKRSSIRSVISIFLSKIALALLIEIPVDVYITHAFSLPTLGINLITPPVLMFAIVSSIKAPKPENATKIILETIKIIKASGKQETHKIKTPKKRSKLLNSILTLTYIMVSSLVFSAMVYWLLKIKFSWLSIAVFFAFFCLIAFSGIKTQQWARELKMEEEKESLASFLTDLFFLPFIRIGKWLSGQIQKYNIFILALNLFFEAPLQTFFEFLESWRGYVKEKKEEKK
;
A
#
# COMPACT_ATOMS: atom_id res chain seq x y z
N SER A 1 4.31 -3.08 -31.22
CA SER A 1 5.49 -2.27 -31.47
C SER A 1 6.71 -2.90 -30.81
N VAL A 2 7.81 -2.98 -31.53
CA VAL A 2 9.08 -3.65 -31.17
C VAL A 2 9.61 -3.14 -29.83
N LEU A 3 9.49 -1.84 -29.56
CA LEU A 3 9.97 -1.22 -28.32
C LEU A 3 9.24 -1.76 -27.06
N LYS A 4 7.93 -1.93 -27.14
CA LYS A 4 7.13 -2.48 -26.03
C LYS A 4 7.51 -3.93 -25.75
N SER A 5 7.67 -4.77 -26.77
CA SER A 5 8.07 -6.16 -26.59
C SER A 5 9.48 -6.29 -26.00
N LYS A 6 10.40 -5.39 -26.37
CA LYS A 6 11.76 -5.36 -25.82
C LYS A 6 11.75 -4.96 -24.33
N ILE A 7 11.01 -3.91 -23.98
CA ILE A 7 10.81 -3.49 -22.57
C ILE A 7 10.19 -4.62 -21.75
N ASP A 8 9.15 -5.28 -22.27
CA ASP A 8 8.49 -6.39 -21.57
C ASP A 8 9.43 -7.60 -21.39
N SER A 9 10.34 -7.86 -22.33
CA SER A 9 11.36 -8.92 -22.20
C SER A 9 12.42 -8.57 -21.17
N ASP A 10 12.86 -7.31 -21.12
CA ASP A 10 13.86 -6.83 -20.16
C ASP A 10 13.31 -6.84 -18.73
N ILE A 11 12.04 -6.43 -18.53
CA ILE A 11 11.36 -6.50 -17.24
C ILE A 11 11.21 -7.96 -16.74
N LYS A 12 11.01 -8.92 -17.66
CA LYS A 12 10.89 -10.34 -17.32
C LYS A 12 12.22 -11.04 -17.09
N ASN A 13 13.33 -10.38 -17.39
CA ASN A 13 14.66 -10.96 -17.21
C ASN A 13 14.96 -11.21 -15.73
N PRO A 14 15.31 -12.45 -15.32
CA PRO A 14 15.62 -12.76 -13.92
C PRO A 14 16.85 -12.02 -13.40
N LEU A 15 17.77 -11.60 -14.28
CA LEU A 15 18.91 -10.76 -13.92
C LEU A 15 18.47 -9.33 -13.56
N GLY A 16 17.43 -8.81 -14.18
CA GLY A 16 16.90 -7.46 -13.91
C GLY A 16 16.55 -7.25 -12.43
N LYS A 17 15.96 -8.26 -11.79
CA LYS A 17 15.65 -8.20 -10.35
C LYS A 17 16.90 -8.09 -9.48
N LYS A 18 17.97 -8.79 -9.81
CA LYS A 18 19.24 -8.76 -9.05
C LYS A 18 20.02 -7.47 -9.30
N ILE A 19 20.03 -7.00 -10.54
CA ILE A 19 20.58 -5.70 -10.89
C ILE A 19 19.84 -4.61 -10.11
N PHE A 20 18.51 -4.67 -10.08
CA PHE A 20 17.70 -3.75 -9.31
C PHE A 20 18.00 -3.80 -7.80
N GLN A 21 18.20 -4.99 -7.21
CA GLN A 21 18.60 -5.13 -5.81
C GLN A 21 19.94 -4.43 -5.51
N VAL A 22 20.93 -4.58 -6.38
CA VAL A 22 22.24 -3.92 -6.24
C VAL A 22 22.08 -2.40 -6.39
N ILE A 23 21.37 -1.94 -7.43
CA ILE A 23 21.17 -0.51 -7.69
C ILE A 23 20.31 0.14 -6.58
N SER A 24 19.32 -0.57 -6.04
CA SER A 24 18.44 -0.04 -4.98
C SER A 24 19.17 0.33 -3.70
N CYS A 25 20.31 -0.32 -3.40
CA CYS A 25 21.16 0.06 -2.27
C CYS A 25 21.76 1.47 -2.43
N TYR A 26 21.98 1.90 -3.67
CA TYR A 26 22.54 3.22 -3.99
C TYR A 26 21.46 4.31 -4.19
N THR A 27 20.18 3.95 -4.14
CA THR A 27 19.09 4.92 -4.33
C THR A 27 19.16 6.06 -3.33
N ALA A 28 19.38 5.77 -2.05
CA ALA A 28 19.43 6.78 -1.00
C ALA A 28 20.62 7.76 -1.18
N PRO A 29 21.89 7.34 -1.42
CA PRO A 29 22.98 8.23 -1.78
C PRO A 29 22.67 9.15 -2.97
N PHE A 30 22.18 8.59 -4.07
CA PHE A 30 21.86 9.39 -5.27
C PHE A 30 20.71 10.37 -5.05
N LEU A 31 19.71 10.02 -4.21
CA LEU A 31 18.65 10.95 -3.84
C LEU A 31 19.19 12.15 -3.06
N VAL A 32 20.15 11.93 -2.15
CA VAL A 32 20.78 13.02 -1.39
C VAL A 32 21.62 13.91 -2.30
N ILE A 33 22.40 13.34 -3.24
CA ILE A 33 23.14 14.09 -4.24
C ILE A 33 22.19 14.92 -5.10
N ASN A 34 21.11 14.32 -5.59
CA ASN A 34 20.11 15.00 -6.40
C ASN A 34 19.50 16.21 -5.67
N ASP A 35 19.20 16.08 -4.38
CA ASP A 35 18.63 17.18 -3.60
C ASP A 35 19.61 18.35 -3.46
N ILE A 36 20.92 18.07 -3.27
CA ILE A 36 21.96 19.10 -3.22
C ILE A 36 22.07 19.82 -4.57
N CYS A 37 22.12 19.04 -5.66
CA CYS A 37 22.22 19.61 -7.00
C CYS A 37 20.96 20.41 -7.39
N ALA A 38 19.79 20.00 -6.91
CA ALA A 38 18.53 20.69 -7.19
C ALA A 38 18.38 21.99 -6.38
N GLU A 39 18.97 22.07 -5.18
CA GLU A 39 18.94 23.29 -4.37
C GLU A 39 19.78 24.42 -5.01
N ASN A 40 21.04 24.14 -5.37
CA ASN A 40 21.97 25.11 -5.92
C ASN A 40 22.82 24.47 -7.03
N PRO A 41 22.33 24.40 -8.26
CA PRO A 41 23.03 23.72 -9.36
C PRO A 41 24.42 24.33 -9.65
N LEU A 42 24.58 25.65 -9.51
CA LEU A 42 25.83 26.36 -9.83
C LEU A 42 26.91 26.21 -8.74
N GLU A 43 26.50 26.02 -7.49
CA GLU A 43 27.41 25.88 -6.36
C GLU A 43 27.71 24.41 -6.02
N ALA A 44 26.99 23.47 -6.63
CA ALA A 44 27.13 22.04 -6.34
C ALA A 44 28.55 21.53 -6.60
N GLU A 45 29.18 21.98 -7.69
CA GLU A 45 30.53 21.56 -8.10
C GLU A 45 31.58 22.02 -7.07
N THR A 46 31.56 23.30 -6.71
CA THR A 46 32.47 23.89 -5.71
C THR A 46 32.28 23.32 -4.31
N LEU A 47 31.02 22.99 -3.98
CA LEU A 47 30.66 22.37 -2.70
C LEU A 47 31.23 20.94 -2.63
N PHE A 48 31.21 20.18 -3.70
CA PHE A 48 31.76 18.83 -3.75
C PHE A 48 33.30 18.76 -3.66
N GLU A 49 34.00 19.83 -3.95
CA GLU A 49 35.46 19.91 -3.79
C GLU A 49 35.91 20.02 -2.33
N ASN A 50 35.08 20.65 -1.47
CA ASN A 50 35.43 20.85 -0.05
C ASN A 50 34.83 19.78 0.85
N SER A 51 35.69 18.88 1.35
CA SER A 51 35.26 17.70 2.12
C SER A 51 34.49 17.99 3.41
N GLN A 52 34.81 19.06 4.14
CA GLN A 52 34.15 19.36 5.41
C GLN A 52 32.75 19.98 5.21
N THR A 53 32.63 20.89 4.23
CA THR A 53 31.35 21.51 3.90
C THR A 53 30.37 20.51 3.27
N VAL A 54 30.87 19.56 2.47
CA VAL A 54 30.08 18.47 1.90
C VAL A 54 29.45 17.61 2.97
N GLU A 55 30.20 17.15 3.97
CA GLU A 55 29.68 16.26 5.01
C GLU A 55 28.56 16.94 5.80
N GLN A 56 28.75 18.19 6.20
CA GLN A 56 27.72 18.98 6.90
C GLN A 56 26.46 19.16 6.05
N LYS A 57 26.62 19.47 4.77
CA LYS A 57 25.49 19.64 3.86
C LYS A 57 24.74 18.33 3.63
N LEU A 58 25.47 17.22 3.46
CA LEU A 58 24.88 15.87 3.33
C LEU A 58 24.06 15.50 4.57
N LEU A 59 24.57 15.77 5.77
CA LEU A 59 23.85 15.56 7.03
C LEU A 59 22.57 16.39 7.10
N GLN A 60 22.64 17.65 6.72
CA GLN A 60 21.48 18.54 6.70
C GLN A 60 20.40 18.06 5.73
N VAL A 61 20.78 17.73 4.48
CA VAL A 61 19.86 17.26 3.45
C VAL A 61 19.27 15.91 3.83
N TYR A 62 20.09 14.99 4.35
CA TYR A 62 19.60 13.70 4.83
C TYR A 62 18.59 13.86 5.99
N SER A 63 18.88 14.71 6.98
CA SER A 63 18.00 14.94 8.12
C SER A 63 16.65 15.50 7.67
N ARG A 64 16.63 16.44 6.72
CA ARG A 64 15.40 16.95 6.13
C ARG A 64 14.63 15.84 5.40
N ARG A 65 15.29 15.09 4.54
CA ARG A 65 14.66 13.98 3.80
C ARG A 65 14.13 12.88 4.73
N HIS A 66 14.85 12.58 5.80
CA HIS A 66 14.40 11.64 6.83
C HIS A 66 13.14 12.14 7.54
N HIS A 67 13.11 13.43 7.91
CA HIS A 67 11.93 14.07 8.49
C HIS A 67 10.73 14.02 7.55
N ASP A 68 10.92 14.41 6.29
CA ASP A 68 9.88 14.39 5.25
C ASP A 68 9.34 12.98 5.00
N CYS A 69 10.22 11.98 4.97
CA CYS A 69 9.84 10.58 4.84
C CYS A 69 8.96 10.14 6.02
N LYS A 70 9.35 10.47 7.25
CA LYS A 70 8.57 10.17 8.47
C LYS A 70 7.20 10.83 8.45
N GLU A 71 7.14 12.11 8.08
CA GLU A 71 5.88 12.84 7.95
C GLU A 71 4.99 12.27 6.83
N LYS A 72 5.57 11.91 5.68
CA LYS A 72 4.86 11.27 4.57
C LYS A 72 4.25 9.93 4.99
N ILE A 73 5.01 9.10 5.71
CA ILE A 73 4.51 7.83 6.25
C ILE A 73 3.35 8.11 7.20
N LYS A 74 3.51 9.02 8.17
CA LYS A 74 2.48 9.36 9.15
C LYS A 74 1.20 9.87 8.49
N ARG A 75 1.29 10.85 7.60
CA ARG A 75 0.13 11.42 6.89
C ARG A 75 -0.58 10.40 6.02
N SER A 76 0.18 9.59 5.28
CA SER A 76 -0.38 8.52 4.46
C SER A 76 -1.06 7.45 5.31
N SER A 77 -0.50 7.12 6.45
CA SER A 77 -1.03 6.17 7.40
C SER A 77 -2.39 6.59 7.95
N ILE A 78 -2.46 7.83 8.47
CA ILE A 78 -3.71 8.40 8.97
C ILE A 78 -4.77 8.43 7.87
N ARG A 79 -4.40 8.90 6.68
CA ARG A 79 -5.31 8.94 5.53
C ARG A 79 -5.84 7.55 5.17
N SER A 80 -4.96 6.53 5.17
CA SER A 80 -5.36 5.15 4.87
C SER A 80 -6.30 4.57 5.92
N VAL A 81 -6.05 4.81 7.21
CA VAL A 81 -6.94 4.37 8.30
C VAL A 81 -8.32 5.00 8.16
N ILE A 82 -8.38 6.32 7.96
CA ILE A 82 -9.65 7.05 7.81
C ILE A 82 -10.38 6.56 6.54
N SER A 83 -9.70 6.42 5.43
CA SER A 83 -10.30 5.96 4.16
C SER A 83 -10.89 4.56 4.30
N ILE A 84 -10.16 3.63 4.93
CA ILE A 84 -10.64 2.27 5.16
C ILE A 84 -11.85 2.27 6.09
N PHE A 85 -11.82 3.09 7.15
CA PHE A 85 -12.95 3.20 8.09
C PHE A 85 -14.21 3.74 7.41
N LEU A 86 -14.10 4.85 6.67
CA LEU A 86 -15.24 5.42 5.93
C LEU A 86 -15.78 4.47 4.87
N SER A 87 -14.89 3.82 4.11
CA SER A 87 -15.30 2.84 3.10
C SER A 87 -16.02 1.63 3.74
N LYS A 88 -15.55 1.21 4.92
CA LYS A 88 -16.18 0.09 5.65
C LYS A 88 -17.55 0.47 6.20
N ILE A 89 -17.71 1.69 6.75
CA ILE A 89 -19.01 2.20 7.21
C ILE A 89 -19.97 2.24 6.02
N ALA A 90 -19.58 2.86 4.92
CA ALA A 90 -20.41 2.96 3.73
C ALA A 90 -20.88 1.57 3.28
N LEU A 91 -19.96 0.61 3.14
CA LEU A 91 -20.27 -0.73 2.68
C LEU A 91 -21.15 -1.51 3.68
N ALA A 92 -20.93 -1.33 4.99
CA ALA A 92 -21.77 -1.92 6.03
C ALA A 92 -23.20 -1.41 5.96
N LEU A 93 -23.40 -0.09 5.84
CA LEU A 93 -24.73 0.51 5.76
C LEU A 93 -25.47 0.12 4.48
N LEU A 94 -24.75 0.04 3.36
CA LEU A 94 -25.34 -0.11 2.04
C LEU A 94 -25.61 -1.56 1.66
N ILE A 95 -24.79 -2.48 2.13
CA ILE A 95 -24.82 -3.88 1.69
C ILE A 95 -24.96 -4.83 2.88
N GLU A 96 -24.06 -4.76 3.87
CA GLU A 96 -24.02 -5.76 4.93
C GLU A 96 -25.29 -5.71 5.80
N ILE A 97 -25.68 -4.56 6.30
CA ILE A 97 -26.87 -4.42 7.15
C ILE A 97 -28.15 -4.83 6.43
N PRO A 98 -28.46 -4.32 5.21
CA PRO A 98 -29.65 -4.76 4.49
C PRO A 98 -29.66 -6.29 4.23
N VAL A 99 -28.54 -6.86 3.81
CA VAL A 99 -28.46 -8.30 3.57
C VAL A 99 -28.61 -9.09 4.87
N ASP A 100 -27.96 -8.67 5.96
CA ASP A 100 -28.05 -9.38 7.24
C ASP A 100 -29.42 -9.26 7.90
N VAL A 101 -30.16 -8.17 7.66
CA VAL A 101 -31.53 -8.00 8.17
C VAL A 101 -32.56 -8.72 7.31
N TYR A 102 -32.51 -8.54 5.97
CA TYR A 102 -33.60 -8.99 5.09
C TYR A 102 -33.36 -10.35 4.43
N ILE A 103 -32.10 -10.76 4.25
CA ILE A 103 -31.78 -11.99 3.49
C ILE A 103 -31.25 -13.08 4.42
N THR A 104 -30.25 -12.80 5.24
CA THR A 104 -29.61 -13.85 6.07
C THR A 104 -30.26 -13.99 7.44
N HIS A 105 -31.03 -12.98 7.87
CA HIS A 105 -31.60 -12.90 9.21
C HIS A 105 -30.57 -13.12 10.35
N ALA A 106 -29.30 -12.80 10.07
CA ALA A 106 -28.17 -13.02 10.97
C ALA A 106 -27.68 -11.70 11.62
N PHE A 107 -28.48 -10.65 11.56
CA PHE A 107 -28.10 -9.35 12.10
C PHE A 107 -27.83 -9.41 13.61
N SER A 108 -26.64 -8.96 13.99
CA SER A 108 -26.19 -8.89 15.38
C SER A 108 -25.33 -7.65 15.59
N LEU A 109 -25.72 -6.76 16.50
CA LEU A 109 -24.97 -5.56 16.84
C LEU A 109 -23.51 -5.82 17.26
N PRO A 110 -23.21 -6.83 18.12
CA PRO A 110 -21.84 -7.15 18.47
C PRO A 110 -20.99 -7.59 17.25
N THR A 111 -21.57 -8.42 16.38
CA THR A 111 -20.91 -8.89 15.16
C THR A 111 -20.61 -7.73 14.21
N LEU A 112 -21.59 -6.82 14.04
CA LEU A 112 -21.41 -5.61 13.23
C LEU A 112 -20.32 -4.72 13.81
N GLY A 113 -20.29 -4.51 15.14
CA GLY A 113 -19.26 -3.72 15.81
C GLY A 113 -17.85 -4.29 15.59
N ILE A 114 -17.67 -5.59 15.78
CA ILE A 114 -16.39 -6.27 15.53
C ILE A 114 -15.98 -6.11 14.05
N ASN A 115 -16.92 -6.36 13.13
CA ASN A 115 -16.67 -6.28 11.69
C ASN A 115 -16.31 -4.86 11.23
N LEU A 116 -16.88 -3.82 11.85
CA LEU A 116 -16.62 -2.43 11.53
C LEU A 116 -15.28 -1.93 12.08
N ILE A 117 -14.93 -2.32 13.31
CA ILE A 117 -13.75 -1.82 14.03
C ILE A 117 -12.48 -2.58 13.63
N THR A 118 -12.58 -3.87 13.32
CA THR A 118 -11.40 -4.71 13.02
C THR A 118 -10.53 -4.17 11.87
N PRO A 119 -11.06 -3.78 10.70
CA PRO A 119 -10.23 -3.28 9.61
C PRO A 119 -9.42 -2.02 9.96
N PRO A 120 -9.99 -0.96 10.55
CA PRO A 120 -9.21 0.22 10.96
C PRO A 120 -8.14 -0.11 12.00
N VAL A 121 -8.46 -0.96 12.99
CA VAL A 121 -7.52 -1.38 14.04
C VAL A 121 -6.35 -2.18 13.44
N LEU A 122 -6.63 -3.10 12.53
CA LEU A 122 -5.59 -3.85 11.81
C LEU A 122 -4.69 -2.91 10.98
N MET A 123 -5.30 -1.95 10.26
CA MET A 123 -4.52 -0.97 9.50
C MET A 123 -3.64 -0.12 10.41
N PHE A 124 -4.19 0.34 11.54
CA PHE A 124 -3.43 1.08 12.53
C PHE A 124 -2.26 0.25 13.09
N ALA A 125 -2.48 -1.03 13.43
CA ALA A 125 -1.44 -1.93 13.92
C ALA A 125 -0.32 -2.13 12.89
N ILE A 126 -0.68 -2.39 11.62
CA ILE A 126 0.30 -2.56 10.54
C ILE A 126 1.13 -1.29 10.36
N VAL A 127 0.49 -0.14 10.30
CA VAL A 127 1.17 1.14 10.10
C VAL A 127 2.07 1.50 11.27
N SER A 128 1.62 1.26 12.51
CA SER A 128 2.41 1.48 13.72
C SER A 128 3.65 0.58 13.78
N SER A 129 3.61 -0.55 13.10
CA SER A 129 4.76 -1.46 12.97
C SER A 129 5.80 -0.98 11.94
N ILE A 130 5.45 -0.03 11.08
CA ILE A 130 6.37 0.49 10.06
C ILE A 130 7.30 1.52 10.72
N LYS A 131 8.55 1.12 10.89
CA LYS A 131 9.58 1.99 11.49
C LYS A 131 10.30 2.80 10.42
N ALA A 132 10.48 4.09 10.69
CA ALA A 132 11.39 4.93 9.92
C ALA A 132 12.84 4.39 10.00
N PRO A 133 13.69 4.67 9.00
CA PRO A 133 15.10 4.25 9.05
C PRO A 133 15.79 4.71 10.33
N LYS A 134 16.65 3.85 10.88
CA LYS A 134 17.41 4.17 12.12
C LYS A 134 18.44 5.27 11.85
N PRO A 135 18.82 6.08 12.86
CA PRO A 135 19.85 7.13 12.71
C PRO A 135 21.21 6.60 12.22
N GLU A 136 21.58 5.37 12.62
CA GLU A 136 22.81 4.70 12.20
C GLU A 136 22.91 4.54 10.67
N ASN A 137 21.79 4.48 9.99
CA ASN A 137 21.72 4.42 8.54
C ASN A 137 22.18 5.72 7.87
N ALA A 138 22.07 6.87 8.57
CA ALA A 138 22.55 8.15 8.09
C ALA A 138 24.05 8.13 7.81
N THR A 139 24.85 7.67 8.77
CA THR A 139 26.31 7.61 8.64
C THR A 139 26.73 6.74 7.45
N LYS A 140 26.06 5.60 7.25
CA LYS A 140 26.34 4.72 6.11
C LYS A 140 26.03 5.38 4.78
N ILE A 141 24.87 6.05 4.68
CA ILE A 141 24.47 6.75 3.45
C ILE A 141 25.44 7.88 3.15
N ILE A 142 25.80 8.69 4.17
CA ILE A 142 26.74 9.80 3.99
C ILE A 142 28.11 9.33 3.54
N LEU A 143 28.67 8.29 4.21
CA LEU A 143 29.95 7.72 3.84
C LEU A 143 29.94 7.19 2.41
N GLU A 144 28.88 6.49 2.01
CA GLU A 144 28.75 5.98 0.64
C GLU A 144 28.56 7.10 -0.37
N THR A 145 27.82 8.14 -0.02
CA THR A 145 27.65 9.33 -0.85
C THR A 145 29.00 10.04 -1.07
N ILE A 146 29.80 10.19 -0.02
CA ILE A 146 31.15 10.77 -0.12
C ILE A 146 32.07 9.93 -1.00
N LYS A 147 31.99 8.61 -0.89
CA LYS A 147 32.74 7.70 -1.78
C LYS A 147 32.35 7.88 -3.25
N ILE A 148 31.04 7.97 -3.54
CA ILE A 148 30.53 8.20 -4.89
C ILE A 148 31.03 9.54 -5.43
N ILE A 149 30.97 10.62 -4.66
CA ILE A 149 31.45 11.94 -5.06
C ILE A 149 32.97 11.94 -5.31
N LYS A 150 33.74 11.27 -4.46
CA LYS A 150 35.21 11.20 -4.54
C LYS A 150 35.72 10.11 -5.50
N ALA A 151 34.87 9.21 -5.96
CA ALA A 151 35.25 8.11 -6.86
C ALA A 151 35.48 8.61 -8.28
N SER A 152 36.52 9.44 -8.47
CA SER A 152 36.99 9.84 -9.79
C SER A 152 37.44 8.61 -10.60
N GLY A 153 36.51 7.94 -11.28
CA GLY A 153 36.81 6.89 -12.27
C GLY A 153 37.17 5.50 -11.74
N LYS A 154 37.15 5.24 -10.44
CA LYS A 154 37.33 3.88 -9.91
C LYS A 154 36.03 3.09 -10.05
N GLN A 155 36.00 2.18 -11.02
CA GLN A 155 34.88 1.25 -11.21
C GLN A 155 34.88 0.20 -10.08
N GLU A 156 33.89 0.28 -9.16
CA GLU A 156 33.60 -0.82 -8.27
C GLU A 156 32.87 -1.93 -9.04
N THR A 157 33.52 -3.08 -9.19
CA THR A 157 32.92 -4.23 -9.86
C THR A 157 32.11 -5.06 -8.90
N HIS A 158 30.78 -5.01 -9.01
CA HIS A 158 29.90 -5.88 -8.23
C HIS A 158 29.70 -7.22 -8.95
N LYS A 159 30.13 -8.32 -8.29
CA LYS A 159 29.89 -9.68 -8.81
C LYS A 159 28.43 -10.08 -8.56
N ILE A 160 27.59 -9.99 -9.56
CA ILE A 160 26.21 -10.44 -9.51
C ILE A 160 26.18 -11.97 -9.77
N LYS A 161 25.92 -12.75 -8.70
CA LYS A 161 25.73 -14.20 -8.87
C LYS A 161 24.44 -14.45 -9.65
N THR A 162 24.56 -15.06 -10.83
CA THR A 162 23.39 -15.48 -11.62
C THR A 162 22.51 -16.45 -10.82
N PRO A 163 21.19 -16.27 -10.82
CA PRO A 163 20.30 -17.19 -10.12
C PRO A 163 20.43 -18.57 -10.78
N LYS A 164 20.88 -19.58 -10.03
CA LYS A 164 20.82 -20.95 -10.50
C LYS A 164 19.36 -21.30 -10.81
N LYS A 165 19.11 -21.88 -11.97
CA LYS A 165 17.76 -22.40 -12.31
C LYS A 165 17.38 -23.44 -11.26
N ARG A 166 16.35 -23.17 -10.47
CA ARG A 166 15.82 -24.16 -9.52
C ARG A 166 15.27 -25.34 -10.30
N SER A 167 15.44 -26.54 -9.78
CA SER A 167 14.85 -27.73 -10.41
C SER A 167 13.32 -27.60 -10.43
N LYS A 168 12.67 -28.16 -11.44
CA LYS A 168 11.20 -28.11 -11.55
C LYS A 168 10.54 -28.74 -10.32
N LEU A 169 11.11 -29.83 -9.78
CA LEU A 169 10.64 -30.50 -8.57
C LEU A 169 10.67 -29.56 -7.35
N LEU A 170 11.78 -28.86 -7.12
CA LEU A 170 11.90 -27.92 -6.00
C LEU A 170 10.88 -26.80 -6.09
N ASN A 171 10.67 -26.29 -7.31
CA ASN A 171 9.68 -25.23 -7.52
C ASN A 171 8.24 -25.73 -7.29
N SER A 172 7.93 -26.97 -7.68
CA SER A 172 6.62 -27.59 -7.42
C SER A 172 6.39 -27.82 -5.93
N ILE A 173 7.39 -28.30 -5.19
CA ILE A 173 7.30 -28.48 -3.73
C ILE A 173 7.04 -27.14 -3.05
N LEU A 174 7.81 -26.11 -3.37
CA LEU A 174 7.61 -24.76 -2.80
C LEU A 174 6.22 -24.20 -3.10
N THR A 175 5.73 -24.41 -4.32
CA THR A 175 4.37 -23.97 -4.71
C THR A 175 3.31 -24.74 -3.94
N LEU A 176 3.46 -26.06 -3.79
CA LEU A 176 2.54 -26.88 -3.02
C LEU A 176 2.50 -26.47 -1.55
N THR A 177 3.68 -26.29 -0.92
CA THR A 177 3.78 -25.82 0.45
C THR A 177 3.10 -24.45 0.62
N TYR A 178 3.32 -23.53 -0.32
CA TYR A 178 2.66 -22.23 -0.30
C TYR A 178 1.13 -22.35 -0.38
N ILE A 179 0.61 -23.19 -1.26
CA ILE A 179 -0.85 -23.42 -1.40
C ILE A 179 -1.40 -24.04 -0.11
N MET A 180 -0.73 -25.03 0.47
CA MET A 180 -1.17 -25.68 1.71
C MET A 180 -1.24 -24.68 2.87
N VAL A 181 -0.17 -23.90 3.08
CA VAL A 181 -0.13 -22.90 4.14
C VAL A 181 -1.21 -21.84 3.94
N SER A 182 -1.35 -21.32 2.70
CA SER A 182 -2.39 -20.34 2.37
C SER A 182 -3.79 -20.90 2.63
N SER A 183 -4.08 -22.11 2.19
CA SER A 183 -5.38 -22.77 2.41
C SER A 183 -5.68 -22.94 3.90
N LEU A 184 -4.68 -23.35 4.68
CA LEU A 184 -4.81 -23.53 6.13
C LEU A 184 -5.14 -22.20 6.82
N VAL A 185 -4.43 -21.12 6.45
CA VAL A 185 -4.66 -19.78 7.01
C VAL A 185 -6.07 -19.28 6.67
N PHE A 186 -6.49 -19.40 5.40
CA PHE A 186 -7.83 -19.00 4.99
C PHE A 186 -8.92 -19.81 5.72
N SER A 187 -8.76 -21.12 5.81
CA SER A 187 -9.73 -22.00 6.50
C SER A 187 -9.82 -21.69 7.99
N ALA A 188 -8.68 -21.44 8.65
CA ALA A 188 -8.65 -21.05 10.05
C ALA A 188 -9.37 -19.73 10.30
N MET A 189 -9.14 -18.71 9.45
CA MET A 189 -9.81 -17.42 9.54
C MET A 189 -11.33 -17.56 9.32
N VAL A 190 -11.75 -18.31 8.30
CA VAL A 190 -13.18 -18.56 8.04
C VAL A 190 -13.83 -19.28 9.24
N TYR A 191 -13.17 -20.30 9.78
CA TYR A 191 -13.65 -21.02 10.95
C TYR A 191 -13.88 -20.08 12.15
N TRP A 192 -12.91 -19.19 12.44
CA TRP A 192 -13.04 -18.21 13.52
C TRP A 192 -14.18 -17.22 13.29
N LEU A 193 -14.34 -16.71 12.07
CA LEU A 193 -15.40 -15.76 11.71
C LEU A 193 -16.79 -16.43 11.81
N LEU A 194 -16.93 -17.68 11.37
CA LEU A 194 -18.16 -18.46 11.54
C LEU A 194 -18.50 -18.68 13.02
N LYS A 195 -17.50 -18.94 13.87
CA LYS A 195 -17.70 -19.11 15.31
C LYS A 195 -18.23 -17.83 16.00
N ILE A 196 -17.86 -16.65 15.47
CA ILE A 196 -18.37 -15.34 15.90
C ILE A 196 -19.72 -15.00 15.25
N LYS A 197 -20.32 -15.93 14.49
CA LYS A 197 -21.61 -15.78 13.78
C LYS A 197 -21.61 -14.70 12.67
N PHE A 198 -20.50 -14.54 11.97
CA PHE A 198 -20.49 -13.72 10.76
C PHE A 198 -21.31 -14.39 9.66
N SER A 199 -22.08 -13.59 8.90
CA SER A 199 -22.75 -14.06 7.68
C SER A 199 -21.71 -14.32 6.58
N TRP A 200 -22.08 -15.14 5.60
CA TRP A 200 -21.18 -15.43 4.46
C TRP A 200 -20.75 -14.18 3.70
N LEU A 201 -21.66 -13.19 3.58
CA LEU A 201 -21.35 -11.91 2.95
C LEU A 201 -20.38 -11.09 3.80
N SER A 202 -20.61 -10.99 5.10
CA SER A 202 -19.72 -10.29 6.05
C SER A 202 -18.33 -10.90 6.06
N ILE A 203 -18.20 -12.24 5.92
CA ILE A 203 -16.93 -12.94 5.77
C ILE A 203 -16.22 -12.51 4.46
N ALA A 204 -16.93 -12.50 3.34
CA ALA A 204 -16.35 -12.10 2.05
C ALA A 204 -15.85 -10.64 2.08
N VAL A 205 -16.66 -9.74 2.63
CA VAL A 205 -16.28 -8.33 2.79
C VAL A 205 -15.10 -8.16 3.75
N PHE A 206 -15.09 -8.90 4.85
CA PHE A 206 -13.97 -8.90 5.80
C PHE A 206 -12.65 -9.29 5.11
N PHE A 207 -12.65 -10.38 4.32
CA PHE A 207 -11.48 -10.80 3.56
C PHE A 207 -11.04 -9.76 2.51
N ALA A 208 -11.98 -9.12 1.82
CA ALA A 208 -11.67 -8.08 0.85
C ALA A 208 -10.93 -6.90 1.54
N PHE A 209 -11.44 -6.41 2.68
CA PHE A 209 -10.77 -5.37 3.45
C PHE A 209 -9.43 -5.82 4.02
N PHE A 210 -9.34 -7.04 4.54
CA PHE A 210 -8.07 -7.59 5.04
C PHE A 210 -7.00 -7.62 3.95
N CYS A 211 -7.35 -8.04 2.74
CA CYS A 211 -6.45 -8.04 1.59
C CYS A 211 -6.01 -6.63 1.19
N LEU A 212 -6.94 -5.66 1.18
CA LEU A 212 -6.63 -4.25 0.88
C LEU A 212 -5.70 -3.65 1.94
N ILE A 213 -5.93 -3.96 3.21
CA ILE A 213 -5.10 -3.52 4.34
C ILE A 213 -3.68 -4.08 4.21
N ALA A 214 -3.55 -5.38 3.96
CA ALA A 214 -2.26 -6.04 3.77
C ALA A 214 -1.46 -5.41 2.60
N PHE A 215 -2.13 -5.14 1.49
CA PHE A 215 -1.53 -4.46 0.33
C PHE A 215 -1.12 -3.02 0.64
N SER A 216 -1.98 -2.24 1.32
CA SER A 216 -1.70 -0.85 1.70
C SER A 216 -0.53 -0.77 2.68
N GLY A 217 -0.43 -1.72 3.61
CA GLY A 217 0.68 -1.84 4.55
C GLY A 217 2.02 -1.97 3.83
N ILE A 218 2.12 -2.88 2.86
CA ILE A 218 3.36 -3.03 2.06
C ILE A 218 3.67 -1.77 1.26
N LYS A 219 2.68 -1.14 0.66
CA LYS A 219 2.90 0.11 -0.09
C LYS A 219 3.47 1.22 0.81
N THR A 220 2.97 1.33 2.03
CA THR A 220 3.49 2.29 3.01
C THR A 220 4.90 1.90 3.47
N GLN A 221 5.18 0.60 3.66
CA GLN A 221 6.51 0.10 4.02
C GLN A 221 7.55 0.37 2.93
N GLN A 222 7.18 0.37 1.65
CA GLN A 222 8.08 0.69 0.55
C GLN A 222 8.66 2.11 0.68
N TRP A 223 7.87 3.10 1.12
CA TRP A 223 8.37 4.45 1.37
C TRP A 223 9.39 4.51 2.50
N ALA A 224 9.18 3.73 3.57
CA ALA A 224 10.16 3.62 4.65
C ALA A 224 11.50 2.99 4.18
N ARG A 225 11.45 2.16 3.13
CA ARG A 225 12.65 1.51 2.56
C ARG A 225 13.45 2.41 1.60
N GLU A 226 12.89 3.51 1.10
CA GLU A 226 13.60 4.42 0.19
C GLU A 226 14.91 4.98 0.76
N LEU A 227 14.99 5.12 2.09
CA LEU A 227 16.17 5.62 2.83
C LEU A 227 16.94 4.50 3.55
N LYS A 228 16.75 3.21 3.20
CA LYS A 228 17.51 2.10 3.75
C LYS A 228 18.56 1.62 2.75
N MET A 229 19.81 1.52 3.18
CA MET A 229 20.91 0.94 2.36
C MET A 229 21.05 -0.57 2.52
N GLU A 230 20.75 -1.10 3.68
CA GLU A 230 20.92 -2.54 3.95
C GLU A 230 19.57 -3.25 4.03
N GLU A 231 19.49 -4.41 3.40
CA GLU A 231 18.44 -5.38 3.71
C GLU A 231 18.71 -5.92 5.11
N GLU A 232 17.75 -5.70 6.03
CA GLU A 232 17.79 -6.39 7.35
C GLU A 232 17.84 -7.89 7.09
N LYS A 233 18.74 -8.60 7.80
CA LYS A 233 18.80 -10.06 7.73
C LYS A 233 17.41 -10.61 8.01
N GLU A 234 16.87 -11.36 7.08
CA GLU A 234 15.57 -12.00 7.22
C GLU A 234 15.60 -12.91 8.46
N SER A 235 14.84 -12.52 9.47
CA SER A 235 14.56 -13.38 10.61
C SER A 235 13.55 -14.46 10.20
N LEU A 236 13.61 -15.64 10.81
CA LEU A 236 12.59 -16.68 10.62
C LEU A 236 11.17 -16.14 10.89
N ALA A 237 11.03 -15.26 11.89
CA ALA A 237 9.77 -14.60 12.18
C ALA A 237 9.29 -13.70 11.02
N SER A 238 10.19 -12.93 10.39
CA SER A 238 9.88 -12.13 9.22
C SER A 238 9.45 -13.00 8.03
N PHE A 239 10.19 -14.10 7.79
CA PHE A 239 9.83 -15.06 6.74
C PHE A 239 8.43 -15.68 6.95
N LEU A 240 8.09 -16.08 8.17
CA LEU A 240 6.75 -16.62 8.49
C LEU A 240 5.66 -15.57 8.33
N THR A 241 5.92 -14.33 8.74
CA THR A 241 5.01 -13.21 8.56
C THR A 241 4.78 -12.93 7.06
N ASP A 242 5.84 -12.89 6.28
CA ASP A 242 5.75 -12.69 4.83
C ASP A 242 4.99 -13.82 4.14
N LEU A 243 5.23 -15.08 4.55
CA LEU A 243 4.52 -16.25 4.05
C LEU A 243 3.02 -16.19 4.37
N PHE A 244 2.65 -15.73 5.59
CA PHE A 244 1.28 -15.55 6.01
C PHE A 244 0.56 -14.47 5.21
N PHE A 245 1.19 -13.29 5.04
CA PHE A 245 0.56 -12.15 4.37
C PHE A 245 0.61 -12.20 2.84
N LEU A 246 1.51 -12.99 2.25
CA LEU A 246 1.72 -13.06 0.80
C LEU A 246 0.43 -13.32 -0.02
N PRO A 247 -0.46 -14.28 0.33
CA PRO A 247 -1.70 -14.51 -0.42
C PRO A 247 -2.63 -13.30 -0.36
N PHE A 248 -2.78 -12.69 0.83
CA PHE A 248 -3.63 -11.51 1.02
C PHE A 248 -3.11 -10.30 0.23
N ILE A 249 -1.80 -10.10 0.19
CA ILE A 249 -1.16 -9.02 -0.56
C ILE A 249 -1.41 -9.18 -2.07
N ARG A 250 -1.30 -10.40 -2.59
CA ARG A 250 -1.54 -10.67 -4.02
C ARG A 250 -3.00 -10.38 -4.39
N ILE A 251 -3.93 -10.87 -3.59
CA ILE A 251 -5.36 -10.61 -3.78
C ILE A 251 -5.64 -9.11 -3.62
N GLY A 252 -5.08 -8.46 -2.60
CA GLY A 252 -5.25 -7.02 -2.34
C GLY A 252 -4.72 -6.15 -3.48
N LYS A 253 -3.57 -6.50 -4.07
CA LYS A 253 -3.02 -5.83 -5.25
C LYS A 253 -3.98 -5.94 -6.44
N TRP A 254 -4.50 -7.14 -6.70
CA TRP A 254 -5.47 -7.35 -7.76
C TRP A 254 -6.76 -6.57 -7.50
N LEU A 255 -7.32 -6.65 -6.29
CA LEU A 255 -8.54 -5.95 -5.88
C LEU A 255 -8.39 -4.43 -5.97
N SER A 256 -7.27 -3.89 -5.47
CA SER A 256 -6.95 -2.46 -5.60
C SER A 256 -6.88 -2.01 -7.06
N GLY A 257 -6.30 -2.83 -7.94
CA GLY A 257 -6.26 -2.56 -9.36
C GLY A 257 -7.65 -2.57 -10.02
N GLN A 258 -8.55 -3.45 -9.61
CA GLN A 258 -9.93 -3.48 -10.11
C GLN A 258 -10.73 -2.26 -9.62
N ILE A 259 -10.61 -1.92 -8.32
CA ILE A 259 -11.27 -0.73 -7.76
C ILE A 259 -10.85 0.53 -8.51
N GLN A 260 -9.55 0.70 -8.79
CA GLN A 260 -9.06 1.85 -9.57
C GLN A 260 -9.56 1.85 -11.02
N LYS A 261 -9.61 0.68 -11.66
CA LYS A 261 -10.02 0.55 -13.06
C LYS A 261 -11.50 0.87 -13.28
N TYR A 262 -12.36 0.41 -12.39
CA TYR A 262 -13.81 0.56 -12.52
C TYR A 262 -14.37 1.75 -11.79
N ASN A 263 -13.52 2.48 -11.06
CA ASN A 263 -13.95 3.65 -10.27
C ASN A 263 -15.16 3.33 -9.37
N ILE A 264 -15.18 2.11 -8.82
CA ILE A 264 -16.31 1.52 -8.08
C ILE A 264 -16.82 2.45 -6.98
N PHE A 265 -15.91 3.23 -6.38
CA PHE A 265 -16.29 4.19 -5.35
C PHE A 265 -17.16 5.32 -5.89
N ILE A 266 -16.85 5.85 -7.08
CA ILE A 266 -17.69 6.86 -7.75
C ILE A 266 -19.02 6.25 -8.17
N LEU A 267 -19.01 5.02 -8.71
CA LEU A 267 -20.24 4.32 -9.07
C LEU A 267 -21.16 4.13 -7.83
N ALA A 268 -20.59 3.73 -6.70
CA ALA A 268 -21.33 3.58 -5.45
C ALA A 268 -21.86 4.93 -4.95
N LEU A 269 -21.05 5.99 -4.97
CA LEU A 269 -21.49 7.34 -4.62
C LEU A 269 -22.64 7.82 -5.51
N ASN A 270 -22.55 7.64 -6.84
CA ASN A 270 -23.62 8.01 -7.75
C ASN A 270 -24.90 7.25 -7.44
N LEU A 271 -24.81 5.93 -7.23
CA LEU A 271 -25.98 5.11 -6.95
C LEU A 271 -26.66 5.49 -5.61
N PHE A 272 -25.88 5.91 -4.61
CA PHE A 272 -26.40 6.16 -3.26
C PHE A 272 -26.78 7.60 -2.98
N PHE A 273 -26.09 8.55 -3.60
CA PHE A 273 -26.36 9.97 -3.38
C PHE A 273 -27.11 10.59 -4.54
N GLU A 274 -26.71 10.29 -5.76
CA GLU A 274 -27.30 10.91 -6.94
C GLU A 274 -28.71 10.37 -7.23
N ALA A 275 -28.92 9.06 -7.21
CA ALA A 275 -30.23 8.46 -7.47
C ALA A 275 -31.32 8.88 -6.46
N PRO A 276 -31.11 8.74 -5.11
CA PRO A 276 -32.13 9.18 -4.16
C PRO A 276 -32.30 10.69 -4.11
N LEU A 277 -31.25 11.49 -4.36
CA LEU A 277 -31.36 12.94 -4.45
C LEU A 277 -32.18 13.36 -5.69
N GLN A 278 -31.94 12.74 -6.84
CA GLN A 278 -32.75 13.00 -8.06
C GLN A 278 -34.21 12.70 -7.80
N THR A 279 -34.54 11.52 -7.26
CA THR A 279 -35.91 11.15 -6.91
C THR A 279 -36.55 12.13 -5.91
N PHE A 280 -35.75 12.59 -4.94
CA PHE A 280 -36.25 13.60 -3.98
C PHE A 280 -36.51 14.96 -4.63
N PHE A 281 -35.63 15.41 -5.53
CA PHE A 281 -35.84 16.65 -6.26
C PHE A 281 -37.03 16.56 -7.22
N GLU A 282 -37.22 15.44 -7.93
CA GLU A 282 -38.38 15.17 -8.76
C GLU A 282 -39.68 15.18 -7.93
N PHE A 283 -39.65 14.59 -6.74
CA PHE A 283 -40.77 14.66 -5.80
C PHE A 283 -41.08 16.10 -5.37
N LEU A 284 -40.06 16.90 -5.01
CA LEU A 284 -40.25 18.29 -4.63
C LEU A 284 -40.82 19.14 -5.76
N GLU A 285 -40.38 18.89 -7.00
CA GLU A 285 -40.88 19.59 -8.18
C GLU A 285 -42.32 19.23 -8.46
N SER A 286 -42.68 17.96 -8.40
CA SER A 286 -44.06 17.47 -8.50
C SER A 286 -44.99 18.04 -7.41
N TRP A 287 -44.47 18.07 -6.17
CA TRP A 287 -45.16 18.67 -5.03
C TRP A 287 -45.40 20.16 -5.24
N ARG A 288 -44.40 20.89 -5.71
CA ARG A 288 -44.52 22.32 -6.03
C ARG A 288 -45.56 22.59 -7.14
N GLY A 289 -45.58 21.74 -8.17
CA GLY A 289 -46.60 21.78 -9.24
C GLY A 289 -48.00 21.61 -8.70
N TYR A 290 -48.21 20.57 -7.87
CA TYR A 290 -49.51 20.30 -7.25
C TYR A 290 -50.02 21.44 -6.34
N VAL A 291 -49.14 22.01 -5.54
CA VAL A 291 -49.46 23.15 -4.66
C VAL A 291 -49.83 24.39 -5.46
N LYS A 292 -49.21 24.62 -6.62
CA LYS A 292 -49.51 25.75 -7.51
C LYS A 292 -50.88 25.57 -8.18
N GLU A 293 -51.17 24.40 -8.71
CA GLU A 293 -52.45 24.05 -9.33
C GLU A 293 -53.60 24.20 -8.34
N LYS A 294 -53.46 23.70 -7.10
CA LYS A 294 -54.47 23.91 -6.06
C LYS A 294 -54.68 25.35 -5.60
N LYS A 295 -53.67 26.21 -5.76
CA LYS A 295 -53.83 27.64 -5.50
C LYS A 295 -54.59 28.39 -6.63
N GLU A 296 -54.40 27.91 -7.85
CA GLU A 296 -55.11 28.47 -9.03
C GLU A 296 -56.60 28.04 -9.08
N GLU A 297 -56.91 26.81 -8.63
CA GLU A 297 -58.31 26.33 -8.47
C GLU A 297 -59.13 27.06 -7.40
N LYS A 298 -58.44 27.70 -6.43
CA LYS A 298 -59.11 28.44 -5.33
C LYS A 298 -59.27 29.94 -5.59
N LYS A 299 -58.89 30.41 -6.79
CA LYS A 299 -59.10 31.78 -7.24
C LYS A 299 -60.27 31.83 -8.25
#